data_9b20ce81a197d081fef6ac983e242ca3
#
_entry.id   9b20ce81a197d081fef6ac983e242ca3
#
_cell.length_a   1.000
_cell.length_b   1.000
_cell.length_c   1.000
_cell.angle_alpha   90.00
_cell.angle_beta   90.00
_cell.angle_gamma   90.00
#
_symmetry.space_group_name_H-M   'P 1'
#
loop_
_entity.id
_entity.type
_entity.pdbx_description
1 polymer ?
#
loop_
_entity_poly.entity_id
_entity_poly.type
_entity_poly.pdbx_seq_one_letter_code
_entity_poly.pdbx_strand_id
1 'polypeptide(L)'
;LKNNINYSHIPIILLTARATLQSKIEGIELGADAYIEKPFSTEYLLVKIATLLTNLEKLRKAFTSSPFVEARTIALSNADEKFLDKLTETIKKNISEPEFNVDILASEMNMSRSSLHRKIKSIAQITPNEYIQLERLKTAAQLLQSGNYKINEICYIVGFNSSSYFAKCFQKQFGVLPKEFCSSIRN
;
A
#
# COMPACT_ATOMS: atom_id res chain seq x y z
N LEU A 1 2.25 -4.04 20.59
CA LEU A 1 3.06 -3.87 19.38
C LEU A 1 2.23 -3.33 18.22
N LYS A 2 1.09 -3.92 17.89
CA LYS A 2 0.24 -3.52 16.74
C LYS A 2 -0.36 -2.11 16.83
N ASN A 3 -0.52 -1.55 18.02
CA ASN A 3 -0.99 -0.16 18.21
C ASN A 3 0.13 0.88 18.09
N ASN A 4 1.40 0.47 17.98
CA ASN A 4 2.51 1.40 17.84
C ASN A 4 2.89 1.52 16.37
N ILE A 5 2.79 2.73 15.82
CA ILE A 5 3.04 3.01 14.40
C ILE A 5 4.42 2.57 13.90
N ASN A 6 5.42 2.47 14.80
CA ASN A 6 6.77 2.06 14.44
C ASN A 6 6.91 0.55 14.25
N TYR A 7 6.04 -0.27 14.86
CA TYR A 7 6.14 -1.73 14.86
C TYR A 7 4.89 -2.45 14.35
N SER A 8 3.81 -1.71 14.07
CA SER A 8 2.51 -2.24 13.65
C SER A 8 2.58 -3.08 12.37
N HIS A 9 3.53 -2.80 11.49
CA HIS A 9 3.77 -3.51 10.23
C HIS A 9 4.52 -4.85 10.39
N ILE A 10 5.00 -5.18 11.62
CA ILE A 10 5.74 -6.43 11.86
C ILE A 10 4.74 -7.58 12.08
N PRO A 11 4.82 -8.67 11.29
CA PRO A 11 4.02 -9.86 11.56
C PRO A 11 4.34 -10.47 12.90
N ILE A 12 3.30 -10.90 13.61
CA ILE A 12 3.41 -11.48 14.95
C ILE A 12 2.87 -12.91 14.94
N ILE A 13 3.70 -13.86 15.35
CA ILE A 13 3.30 -15.25 15.60
C ILE A 13 3.32 -15.50 17.10
N LEU A 14 2.17 -15.86 17.66
CA LEU A 14 2.08 -16.26 19.07
C LEU A 14 2.40 -17.73 19.24
N LEU A 15 3.40 -18.03 20.09
CA LEU A 15 3.78 -19.40 20.48
C LEU A 15 3.28 -19.67 21.89
N THR A 16 2.32 -20.56 22.08
CA THR A 16 1.66 -20.76 23.38
C THR A 16 1.48 -22.22 23.76
N ALA A 17 1.49 -22.49 25.06
CA ALA A 17 1.16 -23.80 25.62
C ALA A 17 -0.36 -23.98 25.86
N ARG A 18 -1.17 -22.91 25.72
CA ARG A 18 -2.62 -22.96 25.94
C ARG A 18 -3.35 -23.16 24.63
N ALA A 19 -4.05 -24.29 24.52
CA ALA A 19 -4.79 -24.71 23.32
C ALA A 19 -6.28 -24.33 23.34
N THR A 20 -6.73 -23.55 24.34
CA THR A 20 -8.16 -23.22 24.43
C THR A 20 -8.56 -22.30 23.30
N LEU A 21 -9.79 -22.52 22.76
CA LEU A 21 -10.36 -21.66 21.73
C LEU A 21 -10.37 -20.19 22.17
N GLN A 22 -10.66 -19.93 23.43
CA GLN A 22 -10.66 -18.58 24.02
C GLN A 22 -9.30 -17.90 23.90
N SER A 23 -8.20 -18.59 24.25
CA SER A 23 -6.83 -18.05 24.13
C SER A 23 -6.43 -17.75 22.67
N LYS A 24 -6.96 -18.53 21.72
CA LYS A 24 -6.74 -18.28 20.28
C LYS A 24 -7.48 -17.03 19.82
N ILE A 25 -8.72 -16.86 20.22
CA ILE A 25 -9.54 -15.68 19.92
C ILE A 25 -8.87 -14.42 20.51
N GLU A 26 -8.53 -14.43 21.78
CA GLU A 26 -7.83 -13.31 22.44
C GLU A 26 -6.52 -12.94 21.73
N GLY A 27 -5.73 -13.93 21.31
CA GLY A 27 -4.50 -13.70 20.55
C GLY A 27 -4.72 -13.01 19.22
N ILE A 28 -5.77 -13.40 18.49
CA ILE A 28 -6.16 -12.78 17.22
C ILE A 28 -6.69 -11.35 17.45
N GLU A 29 -7.53 -11.15 18.47
CA GLU A 29 -8.06 -9.83 18.85
C GLU A 29 -6.94 -8.86 19.27
N LEU A 30 -5.87 -9.36 19.87
CA LEU A 30 -4.65 -8.60 20.17
C LEU A 30 -3.78 -8.30 18.95
N GLY A 31 -4.18 -8.79 17.77
CA GLY A 31 -3.55 -8.49 16.50
C GLY A 31 -2.43 -9.45 16.11
N ALA A 32 -2.42 -10.68 16.59
CA ALA A 32 -1.50 -11.69 16.10
C ALA A 32 -1.89 -12.16 14.68
N ASP A 33 -0.90 -12.29 13.79
CA ASP A 33 -1.09 -12.72 12.41
C ASP A 33 -1.12 -14.25 12.29
N ALA A 34 -0.58 -14.96 13.28
CA ALA A 34 -0.69 -16.41 13.39
C ALA A 34 -0.54 -16.87 14.84
N TYR A 35 -1.02 -18.08 15.10
CA TYR A 35 -0.98 -18.76 16.37
C TYR A 35 -0.42 -20.17 16.20
N ILE A 36 0.54 -20.57 17.03
CA ILE A 36 1.14 -21.90 17.01
C ILE A 36 1.16 -22.45 18.43
N GLU A 37 0.61 -23.63 18.57
CA GLU A 37 0.53 -24.36 19.83
C GLU A 37 1.80 -25.16 20.10
N LYS A 38 2.27 -25.14 21.34
CA LYS A 38 3.38 -25.98 21.82
C LYS A 38 2.85 -27.36 22.27
N PRO A 39 3.56 -28.47 21.94
CA PRO A 39 4.83 -28.55 21.19
C PRO A 39 4.63 -28.42 19.68
N PHE A 40 5.57 -27.76 19.01
CA PHE A 40 5.61 -27.65 17.54
C PHE A 40 6.97 -28.04 16.98
N SER A 41 7.02 -28.50 15.73
CA SER A 41 8.28 -28.72 15.04
C SER A 41 8.86 -27.42 14.49
N THR A 42 10.19 -27.32 14.44
CA THR A 42 10.89 -26.20 13.81
C THR A 42 10.47 -26.01 12.35
N GLU A 43 10.30 -27.12 11.64
CA GLU A 43 9.85 -27.14 10.24
C GLU A 43 8.48 -26.46 10.10
N TYR A 44 7.50 -26.80 10.95
CA TYR A 44 6.18 -26.17 10.93
C TYR A 44 6.24 -24.67 11.19
N LEU A 45 7.08 -24.21 12.12
CA LEU A 45 7.29 -22.79 12.39
C LEU A 45 7.88 -22.08 11.17
N LEU A 46 8.90 -22.65 10.54
CA LEU A 46 9.53 -22.08 9.35
C LEU A 46 8.55 -21.98 8.17
N VAL A 47 7.74 -23.01 7.94
CA VAL A 47 6.70 -22.99 6.90
C VAL A 47 5.68 -21.88 7.18
N LYS A 48 5.25 -21.69 8.43
CA LYS A 48 4.32 -20.61 8.80
C LYS A 48 4.92 -19.24 8.55
N ILE A 49 6.18 -19.02 8.93
CA ILE A 49 6.90 -17.75 8.67
C ILE A 49 6.97 -17.49 7.16
N ALA A 50 7.42 -18.47 6.38
CA ALA A 50 7.53 -18.34 4.93
C ALA A 50 6.18 -18.02 4.28
N THR A 51 5.11 -18.69 4.71
CA THR A 51 3.75 -18.46 4.21
C THR A 51 3.28 -17.03 4.49
N LEU A 52 3.48 -16.52 5.72
CA LEU A 52 3.11 -15.15 6.07
C LEU A 52 3.86 -14.12 5.22
N LEU A 53 5.18 -14.27 5.09
CA LEU A 53 6.00 -13.36 4.29
C LEU A 53 5.60 -13.39 2.81
N THR A 54 5.39 -14.58 2.25
CA THR A 54 4.94 -14.74 0.86
C THR A 54 3.58 -14.09 0.61
N ASN A 55 2.63 -14.24 1.55
CA ASN A 55 1.32 -13.60 1.43
C ASN A 55 1.42 -12.06 1.47
N LEU A 56 2.27 -11.51 2.34
CA LEU A 56 2.53 -10.07 2.37
C LEU A 56 3.12 -9.55 1.06
N GLU A 57 4.07 -10.28 0.48
CA GLU A 57 4.65 -9.92 -0.81
C GLU A 57 3.61 -9.94 -1.93
N LYS A 58 2.71 -10.94 -1.95
CA LYS A 58 1.60 -11.00 -2.91
C LYS A 58 0.66 -9.80 -2.77
N LEU A 59 0.28 -9.41 -1.54
CA LEU A 59 -0.57 -8.25 -1.30
C LEU A 59 0.11 -6.95 -1.75
N ARG A 60 1.39 -6.75 -1.42
CA ARG A 60 2.18 -5.59 -1.86
C ARG A 60 2.30 -5.53 -3.38
N LYS A 61 2.54 -6.67 -4.02
CA LYS A 61 2.59 -6.76 -5.48
C LYS A 61 1.24 -6.41 -6.09
N ALA A 62 0.14 -6.95 -5.56
CA ALA A 62 -1.20 -6.62 -6.02
C ALA A 62 -1.49 -5.12 -5.87
N PHE A 63 -1.14 -4.51 -4.73
CA PHE A 63 -1.29 -3.08 -4.49
C PHE A 63 -0.51 -2.22 -5.49
N THR A 64 0.72 -2.59 -5.80
CA THR A 64 1.54 -1.81 -6.74
C THR A 64 1.16 -2.06 -8.19
N SER A 65 0.85 -3.28 -8.60
CA SER A 65 0.61 -3.63 -10.01
C SER A 65 -0.82 -3.39 -10.48
N SER A 66 -1.81 -3.28 -9.58
CA SER A 66 -3.20 -3.03 -9.95
C SER A 66 -3.65 -1.61 -9.61
N PRO A 67 -4.27 -0.89 -10.56
CA PRO A 67 -4.74 0.47 -10.31
C PRO A 67 -5.91 0.54 -9.33
N PHE A 68 -6.63 -0.57 -9.12
CA PHE A 68 -7.86 -0.61 -8.32
C PHE A 68 -7.70 -1.24 -6.93
N VAL A 69 -6.52 -1.78 -6.61
CA VAL A 69 -6.26 -2.33 -5.27
C VAL A 69 -5.93 -1.20 -4.31
N GLU A 70 -6.72 -1.08 -3.25
CA GLU A 70 -6.58 -0.03 -2.24
C GLU A 70 -5.38 -0.25 -1.31
N ALA A 71 -4.87 0.86 -0.74
CA ALA A 71 -3.73 0.83 0.17
C ALA A 71 -3.99 0.03 1.45
N ARG A 72 -5.24 0.00 1.95
CA ARG A 72 -5.58 -0.79 3.17
C ARG A 72 -5.37 -2.29 3.00
N THR A 73 -5.31 -2.83 1.78
CA THR A 73 -5.04 -4.27 1.56
C THR A 73 -3.66 -4.72 2.04
N ILE A 74 -2.72 -3.79 2.18
CA ILE A 74 -1.37 -4.05 2.69
C ILE A 74 -1.19 -3.70 4.18
N ALA A 75 -2.25 -3.28 4.87
CA ALA A 75 -2.23 -2.99 6.30
C ALA A 75 -2.22 -4.29 7.12
N LEU A 76 -1.36 -4.35 8.15
CA LEU A 76 -1.30 -5.47 9.11
C LEU A 76 -1.92 -5.14 10.47
N SER A 77 -2.43 -3.93 10.61
CA SER A 77 -3.02 -3.44 11.86
C SER A 77 -3.92 -2.23 11.60
N ASN A 78 -4.82 -1.94 12.54
CA ASN A 78 -5.62 -0.71 12.50
C ASN A 78 -4.76 0.55 12.49
N ALA A 79 -3.56 0.52 13.09
CA ALA A 79 -2.63 1.64 13.06
C ALA A 79 -2.04 1.84 11.66
N ASP A 80 -1.72 0.75 10.94
CA ASP A 80 -1.27 0.82 9.54
C ASP A 80 -2.41 1.28 8.62
N GLU A 81 -3.63 0.79 8.82
CA GLU A 81 -4.80 1.20 8.04
C GLU A 81 -5.05 2.70 8.15
N LYS A 82 -5.15 3.23 9.38
CA LYS A 82 -5.31 4.68 9.64
C LYS A 82 -4.18 5.51 9.04
N PHE A 83 -2.94 5.00 9.11
CA PHE A 83 -1.80 5.67 8.51
C PHE A 83 -1.91 5.72 6.98
N LEU A 84 -2.24 4.59 6.34
CA LEU A 84 -2.39 4.50 4.88
C LEU A 84 -3.58 5.31 4.37
N ASP A 85 -4.70 5.33 5.08
CA ASP A 85 -5.86 6.15 4.75
C ASP A 85 -5.49 7.63 4.77
N LYS A 86 -4.88 8.12 5.86
CA LYS A 86 -4.42 9.50 5.96
C LYS A 86 -3.39 9.84 4.90
N LEU A 87 -2.43 8.94 4.63
CA LEU A 87 -1.42 9.11 3.59
C LEU A 87 -2.04 9.27 2.20
N THR A 88 -2.95 8.37 1.85
CA THR A 88 -3.65 8.39 0.56
C THR A 88 -4.53 9.63 0.42
N GLU A 89 -5.27 10.00 1.46
CA GLU A 89 -6.11 11.21 1.49
C GLU A 89 -5.27 12.47 1.31
N THR A 90 -4.16 12.58 2.03
CA THR A 90 -3.22 13.70 1.94
C THR A 90 -2.68 13.85 0.51
N ILE A 91 -2.26 12.75 -0.12
CA ILE A 91 -1.78 12.78 -1.50
C ILE A 91 -2.90 13.16 -2.48
N LYS A 92 -4.10 12.59 -2.33
CA LYS A 92 -5.24 12.89 -3.20
C LYS A 92 -5.67 14.35 -3.12
N LYS A 93 -5.62 14.96 -1.94
CA LYS A 93 -5.92 16.39 -1.74
C LYS A 93 -4.95 17.30 -2.52
N ASN A 94 -3.70 16.88 -2.65
CA ASN A 94 -2.63 17.63 -3.33
C ASN A 94 -2.28 17.07 -4.71
N ILE A 95 -3.14 16.25 -5.30
CA ILE A 95 -2.77 15.42 -6.45
C ILE A 95 -2.45 16.22 -7.71
N SER A 96 -3.14 17.35 -7.91
CA SER A 96 -2.96 18.26 -9.04
C SER A 96 -1.73 19.16 -8.91
N GLU A 97 -1.13 19.23 -7.72
CA GLU A 97 -0.01 20.13 -7.47
C GLU A 97 1.31 19.50 -7.95
N PRO A 98 1.95 20.00 -9.03
CA PRO A 98 3.19 19.41 -9.55
C PRO A 98 4.36 19.48 -8.57
N GLU A 99 4.39 20.52 -7.72
CA GLU A 99 5.44 20.76 -6.71
C GLU A 99 5.22 19.95 -5.42
N PHE A 100 4.11 19.21 -5.31
CA PHE A 100 3.86 18.35 -4.16
C PHE A 100 4.91 17.23 -4.08
N ASN A 101 5.66 17.25 -3.00
CA ASN A 101 6.84 16.39 -2.80
C ASN A 101 6.84 15.75 -1.40
N VAL A 102 7.90 14.95 -1.14
CA VAL A 102 8.02 14.21 0.13
C VAL A 102 8.14 15.11 1.35
N ASP A 103 8.71 16.30 1.21
CA ASP A 103 8.89 17.21 2.35
C ASP A 103 7.55 17.83 2.76
N ILE A 104 6.73 18.22 1.78
CA ILE A 104 5.35 18.69 2.01
C ILE A 104 4.51 17.56 2.60
N LEU A 105 4.57 16.37 2.02
CA LEU A 105 3.84 15.20 2.52
C LEU A 105 4.24 14.88 3.98
N ALA A 106 5.51 14.89 4.31
CA ALA A 106 5.98 14.64 5.68
C ALA A 106 5.45 15.69 6.67
N SER A 107 5.45 16.97 6.28
CA SER A 107 4.87 18.06 7.07
C SER A 107 3.38 17.86 7.33
N GLU A 108 2.58 17.57 6.28
CA GLU A 108 1.13 17.33 6.42
C GLU A 108 0.79 16.08 7.22
N MET A 109 1.67 15.08 7.18
CA MET A 109 1.56 13.87 8.01
C MET A 109 2.02 14.07 9.45
N ASN A 110 2.56 15.26 9.81
CA ASN A 110 3.21 15.55 11.10
C ASN A 110 4.34 14.56 11.44
N MET A 111 5.16 14.25 10.45
CA MET A 111 6.27 13.30 10.58
C MET A 111 7.58 13.92 10.05
N SER A 112 8.72 13.48 10.59
CA SER A 112 9.99 13.76 9.92
C SER A 112 10.07 12.97 8.60
N ARG A 113 10.78 13.53 7.60
CA ARG A 113 11.02 12.86 6.30
C ARG A 113 11.57 11.43 6.48
N SER A 114 12.51 11.24 7.41
CA SER A 114 13.09 9.93 7.70
C SER A 114 12.09 8.94 8.32
N SER A 115 11.21 9.43 9.20
CA SER A 115 10.16 8.60 9.81
C SER A 115 9.10 8.20 8.79
N LEU A 116 8.68 9.14 7.95
CA LEU A 116 7.75 8.87 6.84
C LEU A 116 8.34 7.85 5.87
N HIS A 117 9.61 8.04 5.47
CA HIS A 117 10.30 7.12 4.58
C HIS A 117 10.35 5.70 5.15
N ARG A 118 10.79 5.55 6.41
CA ARG A 118 10.83 4.23 7.07
C ARG A 118 9.45 3.58 7.12
N LYS A 119 8.42 4.34 7.48
CA LYS A 119 7.07 3.81 7.63
C LYS A 119 6.49 3.34 6.29
N ILE A 120 6.55 4.16 5.23
CA ILE A 120 6.09 3.77 3.90
C ILE A 120 6.89 2.56 3.39
N LYS A 121 8.23 2.59 3.52
CA LYS A 121 9.10 1.49 3.08
C LYS A 121 8.80 0.19 3.81
N SER A 122 8.50 0.24 5.10
CA SER A 122 8.19 -0.95 5.90
C SER A 122 6.85 -1.59 5.54
N ILE A 123 5.82 -0.78 5.18
CA ILE A 123 4.50 -1.30 4.82
C ILE A 123 4.46 -1.68 3.34
N ALA A 124 4.77 -0.74 2.45
CA ALA A 124 4.55 -0.87 1.00
C ALA A 124 5.78 -1.35 0.21
N GLN A 125 6.97 -1.38 0.82
CA GLN A 125 8.26 -1.73 0.19
C GLN A 125 8.70 -0.78 -0.94
N ILE A 126 8.06 0.37 -1.09
CA ILE A 126 8.41 1.43 -2.04
C ILE A 126 8.81 2.71 -1.31
N THR A 127 9.47 3.63 -2.00
CA THR A 127 9.84 4.94 -1.46
C THR A 127 8.63 5.89 -1.41
N PRO A 128 8.66 6.97 -0.61
CA PRO A 128 7.60 7.98 -0.61
C PRO A 128 7.35 8.63 -1.97
N ASN A 129 8.39 8.89 -2.76
CA ASN A 129 8.24 9.42 -4.12
C ASN A 129 7.50 8.43 -5.04
N GLU A 130 7.88 7.15 -4.97
CA GLU A 130 7.19 6.10 -5.72
C GLU A 130 5.74 5.95 -5.27
N TYR A 131 5.46 6.14 -3.97
CA TYR A 131 4.09 6.08 -3.44
C TYR A 131 3.23 7.26 -3.96
N ILE A 132 3.74 8.50 -3.93
CA ILE A 132 3.06 9.67 -4.52
C ILE A 132 2.78 9.42 -6.01
N GLN A 133 3.77 8.96 -6.75
CA GLN A 133 3.63 8.66 -8.18
C GLN A 133 2.60 7.56 -8.43
N LEU A 134 2.60 6.50 -7.62
CA LEU A 134 1.64 5.39 -7.71
C LEU A 134 0.20 5.90 -7.49
N GLU A 135 -0.05 6.73 -6.48
CA GLU A 135 -1.38 7.29 -6.22
C GLU A 135 -1.85 8.21 -7.37
N ARG A 136 -0.96 9.02 -7.94
CA ARG A 136 -1.23 9.80 -9.15
C ARG A 136 -1.65 8.91 -10.32
N LEU A 137 -0.92 7.83 -10.57
CA LEU A 137 -1.22 6.89 -11.67
C LEU A 137 -2.50 6.09 -11.41
N LYS A 138 -2.79 5.70 -10.18
CA LYS A 138 -4.06 5.05 -9.80
C LYS A 138 -5.26 5.97 -10.01
N THR A 139 -5.15 7.23 -9.59
CA THR A 139 -6.18 8.23 -9.85
C THR A 139 -6.36 8.45 -11.35
N ALA A 140 -5.26 8.50 -12.12
CA ALA A 140 -5.35 8.58 -13.58
C ALA A 140 -6.11 7.40 -14.18
N ALA A 141 -5.86 6.17 -13.70
CA ALA A 141 -6.58 4.98 -14.17
C ALA A 141 -8.09 5.05 -13.88
N GLN A 142 -8.49 5.57 -12.70
CA GLN A 142 -9.90 5.79 -12.35
C GLN A 142 -10.54 6.84 -13.27
N LEU A 143 -9.84 7.94 -13.57
CA LEU A 143 -10.31 8.97 -14.49
C LEU A 143 -10.41 8.46 -15.95
N LEU A 144 -9.45 7.63 -16.39
CA LEU A 144 -9.51 6.96 -17.69
C LEU A 144 -10.72 6.02 -17.78
N GLN A 145 -11.02 5.30 -16.70
CA GLN A 145 -12.18 4.41 -16.64
C GLN A 145 -13.50 5.16 -16.71
N SER A 146 -13.61 6.35 -16.10
CA SER A 146 -14.82 7.17 -16.16
C SER A 146 -15.16 7.66 -17.58
N GLY A 147 -14.16 7.76 -18.43
CA GLY A 147 -14.33 8.20 -19.83
C GLY A 147 -14.68 9.68 -20.02
N ASN A 148 -14.69 10.46 -18.94
CA ASN A 148 -15.15 11.86 -18.95
C ASN A 148 -14.08 12.87 -19.38
N TYR A 149 -12.81 12.44 -19.44
CA TYR A 149 -11.66 13.32 -19.68
C TYR A 149 -10.78 12.79 -20.80
N LYS A 150 -10.12 13.72 -21.52
CA LYS A 150 -9.07 13.37 -22.47
C LYS A 150 -7.79 12.98 -21.72
N ILE A 151 -6.98 12.10 -22.30
CA ILE A 151 -5.72 11.63 -21.70
C ILE A 151 -4.80 12.79 -21.30
N ASN A 152 -4.71 13.83 -22.13
CA ASN A 152 -3.90 15.02 -21.83
C ASN A 152 -4.45 15.81 -20.63
N GLU A 153 -5.76 15.91 -20.48
CA GLU A 153 -6.40 16.57 -19.34
C GLU A 153 -6.10 15.78 -18.05
N ILE A 154 -6.25 14.46 -18.11
CA ILE A 154 -5.94 13.57 -16.98
C ILE A 154 -4.48 13.75 -16.52
N CYS A 155 -3.53 13.84 -17.46
CA CYS A 155 -2.12 14.08 -17.15
C CYS A 155 -1.93 15.28 -16.22
N TYR A 156 -2.56 16.41 -16.54
CA TYR A 156 -2.45 17.62 -15.70
C TYR A 156 -3.27 17.53 -14.41
N ILE A 157 -4.47 16.95 -14.44
CA ILE A 157 -5.32 16.73 -13.25
C ILE A 157 -4.57 15.93 -12.17
N VAL A 158 -3.74 14.97 -12.57
CA VAL A 158 -2.98 14.15 -11.63
C VAL A 158 -1.55 14.66 -11.38
N GLY A 159 -1.25 15.91 -11.74
CA GLY A 159 -0.03 16.61 -11.37
C GLY A 159 1.22 16.23 -12.19
N PHE A 160 1.07 15.73 -13.41
CA PHE A 160 2.18 15.56 -14.34
C PHE A 160 2.29 16.76 -15.30
N ASN A 161 3.51 17.24 -15.52
CA ASN A 161 3.79 18.36 -16.43
C ASN A 161 4.03 17.94 -17.88
N SER A 162 4.11 16.64 -18.18
CA SER A 162 4.42 16.12 -19.51
C SER A 162 3.62 14.86 -19.82
N SER A 163 2.81 14.91 -20.86
CA SER A 163 2.01 13.77 -21.33
C SER A 163 2.88 12.58 -21.76
N SER A 164 4.06 12.86 -22.35
CA SER A 164 5.00 11.80 -22.75
C SER A 164 5.60 11.09 -21.52
N TYR A 165 5.96 11.85 -20.48
CA TYR A 165 6.47 11.29 -19.23
C TYR A 165 5.38 10.53 -18.48
N PHE A 166 4.18 11.10 -18.39
CA PHE A 166 3.00 10.43 -17.84
C PHE A 166 2.74 9.07 -18.51
N ALA A 167 2.71 9.03 -19.85
CA ALA A 167 2.45 7.79 -20.58
C ALA A 167 3.51 6.72 -20.32
N LYS A 168 4.79 7.10 -20.25
CA LYS A 168 5.90 6.19 -19.88
C LYS A 168 5.75 5.65 -18.45
N CYS A 169 5.43 6.52 -17.48
CA CYS A 169 5.22 6.13 -16.09
C CYS A 169 4.02 5.18 -15.95
N PHE A 170 2.91 5.49 -16.64
CA PHE A 170 1.70 4.66 -16.63
C PHE A 170 1.97 3.27 -17.21
N GLN A 171 2.65 3.21 -18.38
CA GLN A 171 3.01 1.95 -19.02
C GLN A 171 3.98 1.13 -18.17
N LYS A 172 5.00 1.78 -17.58
CA LYS A 172 5.94 1.11 -16.67
C LYS A 172 5.21 0.50 -15.45
N GLN A 173 4.19 1.21 -14.93
CA GLN A 173 3.48 0.81 -13.72
C GLN A 173 2.45 -0.29 -13.98
N PHE A 174 1.66 -0.17 -15.05
CA PHE A 174 0.51 -1.04 -15.31
C PHE A 174 0.66 -1.93 -16.56
N GLY A 175 1.81 -1.84 -17.26
CA GLY A 175 2.12 -2.71 -18.41
C GLY A 175 1.50 -2.29 -19.73
N VAL A 176 0.59 -1.31 -19.75
CA VAL A 176 -0.15 -0.84 -20.92
C VAL A 176 -0.12 0.68 -21.04
N LEU A 177 -0.21 1.23 -22.25
CA LEU A 177 -0.35 2.66 -22.44
C LEU A 177 -1.72 3.17 -21.97
N PRO A 178 -1.85 4.45 -21.55
CA PRO A 178 -3.14 5.04 -21.17
C PRO A 178 -4.22 4.87 -22.22
N LYS A 179 -3.87 4.97 -23.51
CA LYS A 179 -4.79 4.78 -24.64
C LYS A 179 -5.30 3.34 -24.73
N GLU A 180 -4.42 2.37 -24.59
CA GLU A 180 -4.76 0.94 -24.61
C GLU A 180 -5.63 0.57 -23.41
N PHE A 181 -5.31 1.13 -22.23
CA PHE A 181 -6.11 0.96 -21.02
C PHE A 181 -7.56 1.44 -21.21
N CYS A 182 -7.78 2.60 -21.84
CA CYS A 182 -9.13 3.07 -22.18
C CYS A 182 -9.88 2.10 -23.11
N SER A 183 -9.17 1.52 -24.08
CA SER A 183 -9.80 0.61 -25.05
C SER A 183 -10.19 -0.73 -24.41
N SER A 184 -9.38 -1.23 -23.48
CA SER A 184 -9.64 -2.50 -22.78
C SER A 184 -10.81 -2.45 -21.79
N ILE A 185 -11.21 -1.27 -21.34
CA ILE A 185 -12.34 -1.08 -20.38
C ILE A 185 -13.67 -0.91 -21.14
N ARG A 186 -13.63 -0.47 -22.42
CA ARG A 186 -14.84 -0.22 -23.22
C ARG A 186 -15.36 -1.46 -23.97
N ASN A 187 -14.58 -2.54 -23.96
CA ASN A 187 -14.95 -3.86 -24.48
C ASN A 187 -15.41 -4.79 -23.36
#